data_74573a8a83a2c43f3f34bde6dbcbbdf1
#
_entry.id   74573a8a83a2c43f3f34bde6dbcbbdf1
#
_cell.length_a   1.000
_cell.length_b   1.000
_cell.length_c   1.000
_cell.angle_alpha   90.00
_cell.angle_beta   90.00
_cell.angle_gamma   90.00
#
_symmetry.space_group_name_H-M   'P 1'
#
loop_
_entity.id
_entity.type
_entity.pdbx_description
1 polymer ?
#
loop_
_entity_poly.entity_id
_entity_poly.type
_entity_poly.pdbx_seq_one_letter_code
_entity_poly.pdbx_strand_id
1 'polypeptide(L)'
;MTKLPFGLDINNLIDDLRILSWEAADILIYYSNLIRNPQEKANIIQNKTPEDPVTLADLKVNKVIINGINKNYKNIGWDILSEENVKDGLSYFEAKSDWCWVLDPLDGTKDFIQGTGNYAMHLALNYKQKPLIGVVLIPEKNQLWISNGRKSWCESRDGTYLKTDLLQNKRRIHDMTIVTSKNHSNQTLKKVIEKLNFKDQIVMGSVGCKI
;
A
#
# COMPACT_ATOMS: atom_id res chain seq x y z
N MET A 1 -13.82 3.20 21.90
CA MET A 1 -13.07 2.26 21.04
C MET A 1 -14.04 1.62 20.07
N THR A 2 -13.80 1.73 18.78
CA THR A 2 -14.60 1.03 17.78
C THR A 2 -14.35 -0.47 17.95
N LYS A 3 -15.39 -1.24 18.27
CA LYS A 3 -15.31 -2.69 18.32
C LYS A 3 -15.43 -3.21 16.88
N LEU A 4 -14.59 -4.17 16.52
CA LEU A 4 -14.76 -4.90 15.27
C LEU A 4 -16.13 -5.60 15.25
N PRO A 5 -16.75 -5.75 14.07
CA PRO A 5 -18.05 -6.41 13.97
C PRO A 5 -18.00 -7.87 14.42
N PHE A 6 -19.13 -8.39 14.88
CA PHE A 6 -19.33 -9.80 15.20
C PHE A 6 -18.32 -10.42 16.21
N GLY A 7 -17.75 -9.58 17.12
CA GLY A 7 -16.83 -10.08 18.14
C GLY A 7 -15.48 -10.53 17.63
N LEU A 8 -15.08 -10.11 16.43
CA LEU A 8 -13.76 -10.40 15.88
C LEU A 8 -12.65 -9.91 16.80
N ASP A 9 -11.66 -10.76 17.01
CA ASP A 9 -10.41 -10.40 17.68
C ASP A 9 -9.48 -9.70 16.71
N ILE A 10 -8.96 -8.54 17.13
CA ILE A 10 -8.08 -7.74 16.29
C ILE A 10 -6.72 -8.40 16.04
N ASN A 11 -6.24 -9.23 16.96
CA ASN A 11 -4.96 -9.91 16.80
C ASN A 11 -5.10 -11.02 15.74
N ASN A 12 -6.18 -11.80 15.80
CA ASN A 12 -6.46 -12.80 14.76
C ASN A 12 -6.60 -12.16 13.38
N LEU A 13 -7.29 -11.02 13.30
CA LEU A 13 -7.39 -10.29 12.04
C LEU A 13 -6.02 -9.83 11.53
N ILE A 14 -5.17 -9.30 12.41
CA ILE A 14 -3.80 -8.89 12.05
C ILE A 14 -2.96 -10.09 11.61
N ASP A 15 -3.11 -11.26 12.23
CA ASP A 15 -2.39 -12.47 11.84
C ASP A 15 -2.82 -12.92 10.42
N ASP A 16 -4.10 -12.89 10.11
CA ASP A 16 -4.59 -13.15 8.76
C ASP A 16 -4.04 -12.14 7.73
N LEU A 17 -3.98 -10.85 8.11
CA LEU A 17 -3.41 -9.80 7.24
C LEU A 17 -1.90 -10.00 7.01
N ARG A 18 -1.15 -10.51 7.99
CA ARG A 18 0.25 -10.90 7.83
C ARG A 18 0.41 -11.98 6.77
N ILE A 19 -0.38 -13.05 6.88
CA ILE A 19 -0.35 -14.17 5.93
C ILE A 19 -0.63 -13.65 4.52
N LEU A 20 -1.73 -12.94 4.33
CA LEU A 20 -2.12 -12.40 3.02
C LEU A 20 -1.09 -11.41 2.46
N SER A 21 -0.50 -10.59 3.32
CA SER A 21 0.53 -9.63 2.89
C SER A 21 1.80 -10.33 2.41
N TRP A 22 2.25 -11.38 3.09
CA TRP A 22 3.43 -12.12 2.65
C TRP A 22 3.18 -12.97 1.41
N GLU A 23 1.96 -13.48 1.21
CA GLU A 23 1.56 -14.08 -0.08
C GLU A 23 1.59 -13.05 -1.21
N ALA A 24 1.13 -11.83 -0.97
CA ALA A 24 1.25 -10.72 -1.91
C ALA A 24 2.71 -10.37 -2.20
N ALA A 25 3.59 -10.38 -1.18
CA ALA A 25 5.02 -10.14 -1.35
C ALA A 25 5.65 -11.13 -2.31
N ASP A 26 5.34 -12.43 -2.18
CA ASP A 26 5.87 -13.47 -3.07
C ASP A 26 5.47 -13.21 -4.53
N ILE A 27 4.22 -12.82 -4.77
CA ILE A 27 3.72 -12.46 -6.09
C ILE A 27 4.47 -11.24 -6.64
N LEU A 28 4.57 -10.17 -5.85
CA LEU A 28 5.22 -8.92 -6.27
C LEU A 28 6.70 -9.15 -6.59
N ILE A 29 7.44 -9.87 -5.74
CA ILE A 29 8.85 -10.19 -5.97
C ILE A 29 9.03 -11.08 -7.21
N TYR A 30 8.16 -12.09 -7.38
CA TYR A 30 8.20 -12.95 -8.57
C TYR A 30 8.09 -12.13 -9.86
N TYR A 31 7.06 -11.27 -9.96
CA TYR A 31 6.87 -10.45 -11.15
C TYR A 31 7.91 -9.33 -11.27
N SER A 32 8.41 -8.78 -10.18
CA SER A 32 9.53 -7.84 -10.18
C SER A 32 10.80 -8.44 -10.79
N ASN A 33 11.08 -9.70 -10.48
CA ASN A 33 12.21 -10.41 -11.09
C ASN A 33 11.99 -10.69 -12.58
N LEU A 34 10.78 -11.08 -12.99
CA LEU A 34 10.47 -11.32 -14.40
C LEU A 34 10.54 -10.02 -15.22
N ILE A 35 10.06 -8.90 -14.72
CA ILE A 35 10.01 -7.63 -15.44
C ILE A 35 11.41 -7.05 -15.72
N ARG A 36 12.41 -7.48 -14.95
CA ARG A 36 13.83 -7.16 -15.18
C ARG A 36 14.38 -7.87 -16.43
N ASN A 37 13.72 -8.93 -16.89
CA ASN A 37 14.04 -9.59 -18.15
C ASN A 37 13.27 -8.91 -19.31
N PRO A 38 13.95 -8.30 -20.29
CA PRO A 38 13.29 -7.61 -21.40
C PRO A 38 12.35 -8.50 -22.24
N GLN A 39 12.63 -9.80 -22.32
CA GLN A 39 11.80 -10.75 -23.07
C GLN A 39 10.46 -11.04 -22.38
N GLU A 40 10.43 -11.02 -21.05
CA GLU A 40 9.23 -11.27 -20.25
C GLU A 40 8.41 -10.01 -19.98
N LYS A 41 9.06 -8.86 -20.01
CA LYS A 41 8.45 -7.57 -19.64
C LYS A 41 7.19 -7.26 -20.42
N ALA A 42 7.19 -7.51 -21.74
CA ALA A 42 6.03 -7.24 -22.60
C ALA A 42 4.81 -8.11 -22.24
N ASN A 43 5.04 -9.32 -21.72
CA ASN A 43 3.99 -10.25 -21.33
C ASN A 43 3.34 -9.87 -20.00
N ILE A 44 4.04 -9.09 -19.15
CA ILE A 44 3.59 -8.73 -17.81
C ILE A 44 2.78 -7.44 -17.80
N ILE A 45 3.14 -6.49 -18.67
CA ILE A 45 2.49 -5.17 -18.73
C ILE A 45 1.17 -5.31 -19.49
N GLN A 46 0.08 -5.01 -18.82
CA GLN A 46 -1.25 -4.90 -19.42
C GLN A 46 -1.62 -3.42 -19.50
N ASN A 47 -1.33 -2.80 -20.63
CA ASN A 47 -1.61 -1.37 -20.80
C ASN A 47 -3.12 -1.12 -20.92
N LYS A 48 -3.73 -0.46 -19.94
CA LYS A 48 -5.03 0.19 -20.14
C LYS A 48 -4.83 1.55 -20.84
N THR A 49 -3.88 2.35 -20.37
CA THR A 49 -3.39 3.57 -21.04
C THR A 49 -1.89 3.77 -20.72
N PRO A 50 -1.13 4.54 -21.53
CA PRO A 50 0.28 4.84 -21.24
C PRO A 50 0.49 5.58 -19.91
N GLU A 51 -0.55 6.28 -19.46
CA GLU A 51 -0.52 7.10 -18.23
C GLU A 51 -0.88 6.30 -16.98
N ASP A 52 -1.63 5.20 -17.15
CA ASP A 52 -2.09 4.32 -16.08
C ASP A 52 -1.83 2.84 -16.40
N PRO A 53 -0.58 2.39 -16.30
CA PRO A 53 -0.20 1.01 -16.58
C PRO A 53 -0.71 0.09 -15.46
N VAL A 54 -1.17 -1.10 -15.85
CA VAL A 54 -1.51 -2.22 -14.97
C VAL A 54 -0.62 -3.39 -15.33
N THR A 55 -0.20 -4.15 -14.35
CA THR A 55 0.59 -5.36 -14.56
C THR A 55 -0.16 -6.61 -14.11
N LEU A 56 0.31 -7.77 -14.55
CA LEU A 56 -0.20 -9.04 -14.01
C LEU A 56 0.01 -9.17 -12.51
N ALA A 57 1.00 -8.46 -11.95
CA ALA A 57 1.24 -8.43 -10.51
C ALA A 57 0.08 -7.76 -9.76
N ASP A 58 -0.37 -6.58 -10.22
CA ASP A 58 -1.53 -5.85 -9.66
C ASP A 58 -2.75 -6.76 -9.59
N LEU A 59 -3.10 -7.39 -10.72
CA LEU A 59 -4.28 -8.24 -10.84
C LEU A 59 -4.19 -9.50 -9.96
N LYS A 60 -3.00 -10.10 -9.83
CA LYS A 60 -2.80 -11.29 -9.01
C LYS A 60 -2.87 -10.95 -7.52
N VAL A 61 -2.22 -9.89 -7.08
CA VAL A 61 -2.30 -9.41 -5.70
C VAL A 61 -3.73 -9.03 -5.35
N ASN A 62 -4.41 -8.26 -6.21
CA ASN A 62 -5.81 -7.92 -6.05
C ASN A 62 -6.67 -9.16 -5.77
N LYS A 63 -6.52 -10.18 -6.62
CA LYS A 63 -7.27 -11.44 -6.50
C LYS A 63 -6.97 -12.18 -5.20
N VAL A 64 -5.71 -12.29 -4.80
CA VAL A 64 -5.30 -13.01 -3.59
C VAL A 64 -5.86 -12.33 -2.35
N ILE A 65 -5.70 -11.01 -2.24
CA ILE A 65 -6.18 -10.26 -1.07
C ILE A 65 -7.70 -10.32 -0.96
N ILE A 66 -8.43 -10.03 -2.06
CA ILE A 66 -9.90 -10.07 -2.05
C ILE A 66 -10.42 -11.46 -1.71
N ASN A 67 -9.85 -12.50 -2.32
CA ASN A 67 -10.25 -13.89 -2.05
C ASN A 67 -9.95 -14.30 -0.60
N GLY A 68 -8.80 -13.90 -0.06
CA GLY A 68 -8.43 -14.17 1.32
C GLY A 68 -9.39 -13.52 2.32
N ILE A 69 -9.70 -12.23 2.12
CA ILE A 69 -10.68 -11.52 2.95
C ILE A 69 -12.06 -12.20 2.85
N ASN A 70 -12.52 -12.48 1.65
CA ASN A 70 -13.83 -13.12 1.44
C ASN A 70 -13.89 -14.53 2.03
N LYS A 71 -12.82 -15.31 1.94
CA LYS A 71 -12.75 -16.66 2.51
C LYS A 71 -12.82 -16.66 4.03
N ASN A 72 -12.03 -15.79 4.67
CA ASN A 72 -11.91 -15.76 6.12
C ASN A 72 -13.08 -15.04 6.81
N TYR A 73 -13.74 -14.08 6.08
CA TYR A 73 -14.72 -13.16 6.65
C TYR A 73 -16.03 -13.08 5.85
N LYS A 74 -16.38 -14.16 5.13
CA LYS A 74 -17.56 -14.25 4.23
C LYS A 74 -18.86 -13.75 4.83
N ASN A 75 -19.08 -13.98 6.13
CA ASN A 75 -20.35 -13.70 6.80
C ASN A 75 -20.44 -12.29 7.38
N ILE A 76 -19.41 -11.47 7.22
CA ILE A 76 -19.36 -10.15 7.87
C ILE A 76 -19.98 -9.05 7.00
N GLY A 77 -20.04 -9.26 5.67
CA GLY A 77 -20.64 -8.29 4.75
C GLY A 77 -19.86 -6.99 4.63
N TRP A 78 -18.52 -7.07 4.66
CA TRP A 78 -17.68 -5.90 4.38
C TRP A 78 -17.70 -5.52 2.92
N ASP A 79 -17.70 -4.24 2.64
CA ASP A 79 -17.41 -3.74 1.31
C ASP A 79 -15.90 -3.84 1.01
N ILE A 80 -15.54 -3.99 -0.25
CA ILE A 80 -14.16 -4.00 -0.71
C ILE A 80 -14.03 -3.05 -1.90
N LEU A 81 -13.28 -1.98 -1.70
CA LEU A 81 -12.90 -1.02 -2.73
C LEU A 81 -11.45 -1.28 -3.12
N SER A 82 -11.21 -1.69 -4.35
CA SER A 82 -9.88 -1.88 -4.89
C SER A 82 -9.67 -0.96 -6.08
N GLU A 83 -8.44 -0.46 -6.24
CA GLU A 83 -8.05 0.34 -7.39
C GLU A 83 -8.40 -0.35 -8.71
N GLU A 84 -8.13 -1.66 -8.81
CA GLU A 84 -8.38 -2.42 -10.03
C GLU A 84 -9.87 -2.62 -10.31
N ASN A 85 -10.70 -2.72 -9.27
CA ASN A 85 -12.15 -2.87 -9.44
C ASN A 85 -12.83 -1.56 -9.89
N VAL A 86 -12.29 -0.42 -9.46
CA VAL A 86 -12.81 0.92 -9.85
C VAL A 86 -12.45 1.23 -11.30
N LYS A 87 -11.25 0.86 -11.73
CA LYS A 87 -10.76 1.06 -13.10
C LYS A 87 -11.57 0.29 -14.15
N ASP A 88 -12.21 -0.82 -13.77
CA ASP A 88 -13.02 -1.64 -14.68
C ASP A 88 -14.39 -1.03 -15.06
N GLY A 89 -14.65 0.23 -14.71
CA GLY A 89 -15.83 0.98 -15.18
C GLY A 89 -16.92 1.18 -14.12
N LEU A 90 -16.70 0.78 -12.88
CA LEU A 90 -17.54 1.19 -11.75
C LEU A 90 -17.17 2.63 -11.35
N SER A 91 -17.60 3.60 -12.14
CA SER A 91 -17.34 5.03 -11.93
C SER A 91 -17.91 5.59 -10.62
N TYR A 92 -18.68 4.80 -9.89
CA TYR A 92 -19.28 5.19 -8.61
C TYR A 92 -19.30 4.00 -7.65
N PHE A 93 -18.46 4.05 -6.61
CA PHE A 93 -18.53 3.11 -5.49
C PHE A 93 -19.45 3.67 -4.43
N GLU A 94 -20.61 3.05 -4.25
CA GLU A 94 -21.51 3.33 -3.16
C GLU A 94 -21.30 2.30 -2.05
N ALA A 95 -20.76 2.75 -0.91
CA ALA A 95 -20.56 1.89 0.23
C ALA A 95 -21.92 1.45 0.79
N LYS A 96 -22.14 0.14 0.89
CA LYS A 96 -23.35 -0.47 1.46
C LYS A 96 -23.18 -0.76 2.96
N SER A 97 -21.95 -0.79 3.42
CA SER A 97 -21.57 -1.08 4.79
C SER A 97 -20.79 0.09 5.40
N ASP A 98 -20.93 0.28 6.72
CA ASP A 98 -20.06 1.17 7.49
C ASP A 98 -18.59 0.70 7.45
N TRP A 99 -18.34 -0.55 7.10
CA TRP A 99 -17.05 -1.20 7.06
C TRP A 99 -16.61 -1.45 5.62
N CYS A 100 -15.45 -0.94 5.25
CA CYS A 100 -14.94 -1.07 3.90
C CYS A 100 -13.44 -1.32 3.91
N TRP A 101 -13.00 -2.37 3.23
CA TRP A 101 -11.61 -2.57 2.85
C TRP A 101 -11.26 -1.67 1.67
N VAL A 102 -10.12 -1.00 1.77
CA VAL A 102 -9.55 -0.21 0.67
C VAL A 102 -8.21 -0.80 0.32
N LEU A 103 -8.04 -1.22 -0.93
CA LEU A 103 -6.87 -1.92 -1.43
C LEU A 103 -6.27 -1.18 -2.62
N ASP A 104 -4.97 -0.90 -2.53
CA ASP A 104 -4.09 -0.62 -3.66
C ASP A 104 -3.10 -1.80 -3.76
N PRO A 105 -3.26 -2.67 -4.76
CA PRO A 105 -2.45 -3.89 -4.87
C PRO A 105 -1.00 -3.62 -5.19
N LEU A 106 -0.70 -2.52 -5.89
CA LEU A 106 0.64 -2.15 -6.31
C LEU A 106 0.79 -0.63 -6.49
N ASP A 107 1.00 0.10 -5.39
CA ASP A 107 1.39 1.50 -5.42
C ASP A 107 2.80 1.66 -6.02
N GLY A 108 2.90 2.53 -7.01
CA GLY A 108 4.16 2.74 -7.72
C GLY A 108 4.36 1.83 -8.92
N THR A 109 3.30 1.49 -9.66
CA THR A 109 3.33 0.62 -10.86
C THR A 109 4.37 1.06 -11.89
N LYS A 110 4.57 2.37 -12.09
CA LYS A 110 5.62 2.89 -12.99
C LYS A 110 7.02 2.55 -12.50
N ASP A 111 7.28 2.69 -11.21
CA ASP A 111 8.57 2.31 -10.60
C ASP A 111 8.78 0.80 -10.62
N PHE A 112 7.72 0.01 -10.42
CA PHE A 112 7.73 -1.44 -10.59
C PHE A 112 8.15 -1.84 -12.01
N ILE A 113 7.51 -1.26 -13.04
CA ILE A 113 7.83 -1.50 -14.47
C ILE A 113 9.25 -1.07 -14.81
N GLN A 114 9.78 -0.03 -14.17
CA GLN A 114 11.15 0.43 -14.33
C GLN A 114 12.17 -0.42 -13.55
N GLY A 115 11.73 -1.32 -12.68
CA GLY A 115 12.61 -2.16 -11.86
C GLY A 115 13.37 -1.40 -10.78
N THR A 116 12.86 -0.28 -10.30
CA THR A 116 13.55 0.56 -9.29
C THR A 116 13.47 -0.02 -7.88
N GLY A 117 12.55 -0.97 -7.63
CA GLY A 117 12.28 -1.52 -6.30
C GLY A 117 11.44 -0.61 -5.39
N ASN A 118 10.99 0.55 -5.88
CA ASN A 118 10.19 1.50 -5.12
C ASN A 118 8.69 1.27 -5.37
N TYR A 119 8.16 0.20 -4.81
CA TYR A 119 6.74 -0.15 -4.88
C TYR A 119 6.25 -0.76 -3.58
N ALA A 120 4.95 -0.68 -3.33
CA ALA A 120 4.31 -1.16 -2.11
C ALA A 120 2.90 -1.67 -2.40
N MET A 121 2.33 -2.47 -1.47
CA MET A 121 0.90 -2.75 -1.41
C MET A 121 0.31 -2.02 -0.21
N HIS A 122 -0.87 -1.42 -0.39
CA HIS A 122 -1.60 -0.77 0.69
C HIS A 122 -2.93 -1.46 0.92
N LEU A 123 -3.25 -1.76 2.18
CA LEU A 123 -4.54 -2.30 2.58
C LEU A 123 -5.01 -1.62 3.86
N ALA A 124 -6.24 -1.12 3.86
CA ALA A 124 -6.83 -0.49 5.03
C ALA A 124 -8.24 -1.01 5.29
N LEU A 125 -8.58 -1.24 6.57
CA LEU A 125 -9.96 -1.41 7.00
C LEU A 125 -10.49 -0.08 7.53
N ASN A 126 -11.48 0.47 6.86
CA ASN A 126 -12.16 1.69 7.24
C ASN A 126 -13.46 1.37 8.00
N TYR A 127 -13.76 2.18 9.00
CA TYR A 127 -15.06 2.26 9.63
C TYR A 127 -15.62 3.67 9.46
N LYS A 128 -16.80 3.78 8.85
CA LYS A 128 -17.42 5.09 8.56
C LYS A 128 -16.45 6.06 7.89
N GLN A 129 -15.80 5.59 6.84
CA GLN A 129 -14.83 6.34 6.03
C GLN A 129 -13.56 6.79 6.78
N LYS A 130 -13.29 6.25 7.97
CA LYS A 130 -12.07 6.53 8.73
C LYS A 130 -11.22 5.25 8.84
N PRO A 131 -9.92 5.31 8.54
CA PRO A 131 -9.06 4.15 8.66
C PRO A 131 -8.93 3.73 10.13
N LEU A 132 -9.12 2.44 10.38
CA LEU A 132 -8.99 1.80 11.69
C LEU A 132 -7.77 0.89 11.74
N ILE A 133 -7.58 0.09 10.71
CA ILE A 133 -6.42 -0.79 10.54
C ILE A 133 -5.76 -0.39 9.23
N GLY A 134 -4.45 -0.34 9.22
CA GLY A 134 -3.67 -0.08 8.01
C GLY A 134 -2.50 -1.04 7.90
N VAL A 135 -2.23 -1.48 6.68
CA VAL A 135 -1.10 -2.32 6.32
C VAL A 135 -0.41 -1.71 5.11
N VAL A 136 0.91 -1.60 5.18
CA VAL A 136 1.77 -1.24 4.05
C VAL A 136 2.88 -2.26 3.95
N LEU A 137 2.88 -2.99 2.84
CA LEU A 137 3.92 -3.97 2.53
C LEU A 137 4.93 -3.35 1.56
N ILE A 138 6.22 -3.41 1.90
CA ILE A 138 7.33 -3.00 1.03
C ILE A 138 8.17 -4.25 0.75
N PRO A 139 7.87 -5.01 -0.32
CA PRO A 139 8.43 -6.35 -0.53
C PRO A 139 9.95 -6.34 -0.67
N GLU A 140 10.51 -5.42 -1.45
CA GLU A 140 11.96 -5.32 -1.71
C GLU A 140 12.78 -5.01 -0.44
N LYS A 141 12.13 -4.44 0.58
CA LYS A 141 12.77 -4.15 1.87
C LYS A 141 12.47 -5.20 2.94
N ASN A 142 11.69 -6.24 2.62
CA ASN A 142 11.20 -7.22 3.59
C ASN A 142 10.53 -6.56 4.79
N GLN A 143 9.68 -5.55 4.54
CA GLN A 143 9.03 -4.74 5.57
C GLN A 143 7.51 -4.81 5.45
N LEU A 144 6.86 -5.10 6.58
CA LEU A 144 5.42 -5.03 6.74
C LEU A 144 5.09 -4.04 7.86
N TRP A 145 4.54 -2.91 7.48
CA TRP A 145 4.06 -1.89 8.40
C TRP A 145 2.61 -2.16 8.75
N ILE A 146 2.28 -2.17 10.03
CA ILE A 146 0.94 -2.42 10.52
C ILE A 146 0.53 -1.33 11.49
N SER A 147 -0.71 -0.87 11.39
CA SER A 147 -1.36 -0.01 12.38
C SER A 147 -2.69 -0.62 12.80
N ASN A 148 -2.96 -0.66 14.10
CA ASN A 148 -4.21 -1.17 14.66
C ASN A 148 -5.10 -0.06 15.28
N GLY A 149 -4.88 1.18 14.87
CA GLY A 149 -5.59 2.35 15.40
C GLY A 149 -5.11 2.84 16.77
N ARG A 150 -4.19 2.10 17.42
CA ARG A 150 -3.57 2.49 18.71
C ARG A 150 -2.07 2.67 18.59
N LYS A 151 -1.43 1.77 17.89
CA LYS A 151 0.01 1.76 17.67
C LYS A 151 0.30 1.36 16.23
N SER A 152 1.45 1.79 15.75
CA SER A 152 1.99 1.36 14.47
C SER A 152 3.38 0.75 14.70
N TRP A 153 3.70 -0.26 13.91
CA TRP A 153 5.00 -0.93 13.97
C TRP A 153 5.38 -1.48 12.60
N CYS A 154 6.64 -1.82 12.46
CA CYS A 154 7.16 -2.52 11.29
C CYS A 154 7.74 -3.86 11.72
N GLU A 155 7.52 -4.88 10.95
CA GLU A 155 8.08 -6.21 11.14
C GLU A 155 8.61 -6.76 9.81
N SER A 156 9.59 -7.65 9.88
CA SER A 156 10.06 -8.45 8.76
C SER A 156 9.31 -9.77 8.68
N ARG A 157 9.50 -10.51 7.59
CA ARG A 157 8.79 -11.78 7.33
C ARG A 157 9.02 -12.85 8.40
N ASP A 158 10.18 -12.88 9.03
CA ASP A 158 10.50 -13.79 10.13
C ASP A 158 9.91 -13.35 11.48
N GLY A 159 9.12 -12.28 11.50
CA GLY A 159 8.52 -11.73 12.70
C GLY A 159 9.45 -10.85 13.52
N THR A 160 10.66 -10.58 13.04
CA THR A 160 11.57 -9.65 13.73
C THR A 160 10.96 -8.25 13.75
N TYR A 161 10.81 -7.72 14.94
CA TYR A 161 10.28 -6.38 15.16
C TYR A 161 11.32 -5.34 14.78
N LEU A 162 11.07 -4.60 13.71
CA LEU A 162 11.92 -3.49 13.32
C LEU A 162 11.51 -2.29 14.18
N LYS A 163 12.36 -1.92 15.12
CA LYS A 163 12.10 -0.81 16.04
C LYS A 163 11.94 0.48 15.26
N THR A 164 10.72 0.99 15.20
CA THR A 164 10.45 2.30 14.64
C THR A 164 10.40 3.31 15.79
N ASP A 165 11.43 4.07 15.94
CA ASP A 165 11.36 5.32 16.71
C ASP A 165 10.50 6.28 15.85
N LEU A 166 9.16 6.14 15.96
CA LEU A 166 8.27 7.19 15.50
C LEU A 166 8.64 8.44 16.29
N LEU A 167 9.36 9.32 15.62
CA LEU A 167 10.04 10.46 16.22
C LEU A 167 9.02 11.35 16.93
N GLN A 168 8.93 11.21 18.23
CA GLN A 168 8.21 12.13 19.10
C GLN A 168 8.94 13.50 19.24
N ASN A 169 10.12 13.63 18.64
CA ASN A 169 10.92 14.84 18.74
C ASN A 169 10.37 15.91 17.80
N LYS A 170 9.95 17.04 18.35
CA LYS A 170 9.67 18.27 17.60
C LYS A 170 10.94 18.72 16.88
N ARG A 171 11.03 18.43 15.58
CA ARG A 171 12.11 18.93 14.72
C ARG A 171 11.68 20.25 14.09
N ARG A 172 12.65 21.14 13.88
CA ARG A 172 12.44 22.34 13.07
C ARG A 172 12.43 21.93 11.59
N ILE A 173 11.66 22.63 10.76
CA ILE A 173 11.47 22.28 9.35
C ILE A 173 12.80 22.17 8.59
N HIS A 174 13.75 23.06 8.88
CA HIS A 174 15.07 23.04 8.25
C HIS A 174 15.99 21.91 8.73
N ASP A 175 15.59 21.16 9.75
CA ASP A 175 16.28 19.92 10.18
C ASP A 175 15.63 18.66 9.56
N MET A 176 14.52 18.82 8.80
CA MET A 176 13.76 17.73 8.22
C MET A 176 14.15 17.48 6.75
N THR A 177 14.09 16.22 6.34
CA THR A 177 14.10 15.84 4.94
C THR A 177 12.68 15.77 4.43
N ILE A 178 12.38 16.45 3.31
CA ILE A 178 11.10 16.30 2.63
C ILE A 178 11.15 15.15 1.63
N VAL A 179 10.12 14.31 1.61
CA VAL A 179 9.96 13.29 0.58
C VAL A 179 8.84 13.71 -0.36
N THR A 180 9.14 13.77 -1.65
CA THR A 180 8.21 14.23 -2.68
C THR A 180 7.93 13.14 -3.71
N SER A 181 6.81 13.27 -4.44
CA SER A 181 6.49 12.36 -5.52
C SER A 181 7.37 12.62 -6.74
N LYS A 182 7.86 11.54 -7.37
CA LYS A 182 8.61 11.60 -8.62
C LYS A 182 7.74 12.07 -9.79
N ASN A 183 6.47 11.64 -9.81
CA ASN A 183 5.58 11.81 -10.95
C ASN A 183 4.56 12.93 -10.78
N HIS A 184 4.41 13.49 -9.57
CA HIS A 184 3.42 14.51 -9.24
C HIS A 184 4.09 15.74 -8.63
N SER A 185 4.79 16.52 -9.46
CA SER A 185 5.41 17.79 -9.06
C SER A 185 4.68 18.93 -9.76
N ASN A 186 4.31 19.96 -9.00
CA ASN A 186 3.74 21.19 -9.55
C ASN A 186 4.50 22.43 -9.04
N GLN A 187 4.26 23.58 -9.68
CA GLN A 187 4.95 24.85 -9.31
C GLN A 187 4.66 25.27 -7.87
N THR A 188 3.46 25.00 -7.36
CA THR A 188 3.08 25.34 -5.98
C THR A 188 3.94 24.56 -4.99
N LEU A 189 4.10 23.26 -5.21
CA LEU A 189 4.95 22.42 -4.36
C LEU A 189 6.41 22.90 -4.37
N LYS A 190 6.96 23.24 -5.55
CA LYS A 190 8.32 23.79 -5.67
C LYS A 190 8.50 25.04 -4.83
N LYS A 191 7.58 26.01 -4.94
CA LYS A 191 7.59 27.24 -4.14
C LYS A 191 7.53 26.98 -2.63
N VAL A 192 6.72 26.00 -2.21
CA VAL A 192 6.62 25.61 -0.79
C VAL A 192 7.94 25.03 -0.30
N ILE A 193 8.57 24.15 -1.09
CA ILE A 193 9.87 23.55 -0.74
C ILE A 193 10.95 24.62 -0.61
N GLU A 194 11.05 25.52 -1.58
CA GLU A 194 11.99 26.63 -1.56
C GLU A 194 11.79 27.56 -0.35
N LYS A 195 10.52 27.89 -0.04
CA LYS A 195 10.18 28.78 1.08
C LYS A 195 10.48 28.16 2.45
N LEU A 196 10.28 26.87 2.61
CA LEU A 196 10.41 26.17 3.90
C LEU A 196 11.86 25.75 4.21
N ASN A 197 12.72 25.73 3.21
CA ASN A 197 14.15 25.46 3.33
C ASN A 197 14.47 24.20 4.14
N PHE A 198 13.98 23.06 3.64
CA PHE A 198 14.27 21.74 4.25
C PHE A 198 15.75 21.41 4.18
N LYS A 199 16.23 20.59 5.12
CA LYS A 199 17.61 20.11 5.15
C LYS A 199 17.98 19.35 3.88
N ASP A 200 17.05 18.52 3.40
CA ASP A 200 17.27 17.65 2.24
C ASP A 200 15.95 17.32 1.56
N GLN A 201 16.03 16.85 0.32
CA GLN A 201 14.87 16.42 -0.48
C GLN A 201 15.14 15.04 -1.09
N ILE A 202 14.22 14.10 -0.84
CA ILE A 202 14.20 12.79 -1.50
C ILE A 202 12.99 12.72 -2.44
N VAL A 203 13.22 12.20 -3.65
CA VAL A 203 12.16 12.01 -4.64
C VAL A 203 11.89 10.52 -4.80
N MET A 204 10.62 10.11 -4.61
CA MET A 204 10.23 8.69 -4.62
C MET A 204 8.86 8.49 -5.25
N GLY A 205 8.67 7.40 -6.00
CA GLY A 205 7.43 7.10 -6.71
C GLY A 205 6.31 6.65 -5.79
N SER A 206 6.50 5.53 -5.13
CA SER A 206 5.50 4.92 -4.24
C SER A 206 5.26 5.75 -2.98
N VAL A 207 4.00 5.86 -2.56
CA VAL A 207 3.61 6.50 -1.29
C VAL A 207 4.05 5.63 -0.12
N GLY A 208 3.85 4.32 -0.20
CA GLY A 208 4.22 3.37 0.84
C GLY A 208 5.73 3.33 1.13
N CYS A 209 6.55 3.55 0.12
CA CYS A 209 8.00 3.61 0.29
C CYS A 209 8.51 4.88 0.99
N LYS A 210 7.63 5.87 1.22
CA LYS A 210 7.96 7.14 1.90
C LYS A 210 7.85 7.09 3.42
N ILE A 211 7.48 5.93 3.96
CA ILE A 211 7.34 5.68 5.40
C ILE A 211 8.70 5.60 6.09
#